data_e80beefb064829241dc08fab615f5472
#
_entry.id   e80beefb064829241dc08fab615f5472
#
_cell.length_a   1.000
_cell.length_b   1.000
_cell.length_c   1.000
_cell.angle_alpha   90.00
_cell.angle_beta   90.00
_cell.angle_gamma   90.00
#
_symmetry.space_group_name_H-M   'P 1'
#
loop_
_entity.id
_entity.type
_entity.pdbx_description
1 polymer ?
#
loop_
_entity_poly.entity_id
_entity_poly.type
_entity_poly.pdbx_seq_one_letter_code
_entity_poly.pdbx_strand_id
1 'polypeptide(L)'
;IMTYTNLVRRHFKNTVPIVIGGIEASLRRVAHYDFWTNKVRKSILFDSKADVLVYGMAEKSIIELTQAIEKKEDYRSIQGICYISKEPVEDFIELPSFDKCKNDKLEFINMFHLFYNNNEPLTSKGLCQKHDSRYLIQNPPSDYMKEEEIDAVYDLKYERDVHPYYKKQGEVKALQTIQ
;
A
#
# COMPACT_ATOMS: atom_id res chain seq x y z
N ILE A 1 -7.99 -7.70 2.97
CA ILE A 1 -6.54 -7.95 2.69
C ILE A 1 -6.03 -9.10 3.52
N MET A 2 -6.01 -9.02 4.86
CA MET A 2 -5.41 -10.03 5.76
C MET A 2 -5.88 -11.46 5.47
N THR A 3 -7.18 -11.68 5.26
CA THR A 3 -7.74 -13.00 4.97
C THR A 3 -7.15 -13.58 3.68
N TYR A 4 -7.10 -12.79 2.62
CA TYR A 4 -6.60 -13.24 1.32
C TYR A 4 -5.10 -13.52 1.34
N THR A 5 -4.30 -12.63 1.92
CA THR A 5 -2.84 -12.86 2.05
C THR A 5 -2.53 -14.09 2.89
N ASN A 6 -3.26 -14.31 3.99
CA ASN A 6 -3.11 -15.52 4.80
C ASN A 6 -3.50 -16.80 4.04
N LEU A 7 -4.57 -16.75 3.23
CA LEU A 7 -4.95 -17.90 2.39
C LEU A 7 -3.87 -18.20 1.34
N VAL A 8 -3.35 -17.17 0.66
CA VAL A 8 -2.25 -17.34 -0.30
C VAL A 8 -1.03 -17.97 0.37
N ARG A 9 -0.57 -17.44 1.52
CA ARG A 9 0.58 -17.97 2.26
C ARG A 9 0.36 -19.39 2.77
N ARG A 10 -0.88 -19.74 3.10
CA ARG A 10 -1.23 -21.09 3.56
C ARG A 10 -1.15 -22.13 2.44
N HIS A 11 -1.63 -21.75 1.24
CA HIS A 11 -1.71 -22.69 0.11
C HIS A 11 -0.43 -22.70 -0.73
N PHE A 12 0.26 -21.56 -0.85
CA PHE A 12 1.46 -21.38 -1.67
C PHE A 12 2.65 -20.99 -0.78
N LYS A 13 3.32 -21.99 -0.19
CA LYS A 13 4.43 -21.76 0.76
C LYS A 13 5.64 -21.02 0.15
N ASN A 14 5.93 -21.25 -1.13
CA ASN A 14 7.05 -20.67 -1.88
C ASN A 14 6.50 -19.74 -2.99
N THR A 15 5.59 -18.84 -2.62
CA THR A 15 5.02 -17.90 -3.59
C THR A 15 6.01 -16.79 -3.96
N VAL A 16 5.79 -16.16 -5.10
CA VAL A 16 6.36 -14.86 -5.44
C VAL A 16 5.95 -13.81 -4.40
N PRO A 17 6.61 -12.64 -4.37
CA PRO A 17 6.22 -11.57 -3.45
C PRO A 17 4.73 -11.25 -3.53
N ILE A 18 4.09 -11.11 -2.37
CA ILE A 18 2.69 -10.67 -2.28
C ILE A 18 2.68 -9.16 -2.18
N VAL A 19 2.09 -8.53 -3.19
CA VAL A 19 1.90 -7.09 -3.25
C VAL A 19 0.45 -6.76 -2.88
N ILE A 20 0.27 -5.80 -1.99
CA ILE A 20 -1.05 -5.28 -1.60
C ILE A 20 -1.20 -3.82 -2.02
N GLY A 21 -2.40 -3.40 -2.34
CA GLY A 21 -2.69 -2.03 -2.77
C GLY A 21 -4.17 -1.67 -2.60
N GLY A 22 -4.56 -0.57 -3.22
CA GLY A 22 -5.91 -0.03 -3.14
C GLY A 22 -6.16 0.77 -1.87
N ILE A 23 -7.39 1.24 -1.69
CA ILE A 23 -7.77 2.18 -0.63
C ILE A 23 -7.48 1.63 0.76
N GLU A 24 -7.86 0.38 1.04
CA GLU A 24 -7.64 -0.22 2.36
C GLU A 24 -6.15 -0.27 2.71
N ALA A 25 -5.30 -0.71 1.79
CA ALA A 25 -3.86 -0.77 2.01
C ALA A 25 -3.27 0.62 2.20
N SER A 26 -3.62 1.58 1.34
CA SER A 26 -3.12 2.95 1.38
C SER A 26 -3.46 3.64 2.69
N LEU A 27 -4.69 3.51 3.19
CA LEU A 27 -5.12 4.14 4.45
C LEU A 27 -4.50 3.48 5.70
N ARG A 28 -4.10 2.20 5.60
CA ARG A 28 -3.56 1.41 6.71
C ARG A 28 -2.06 1.15 6.60
N ARG A 29 -1.34 1.94 5.78
CA ARG A 29 0.09 1.73 5.52
C ARG A 29 1.02 2.09 6.67
N VAL A 30 0.62 3.01 7.56
CA VAL A 30 1.30 3.34 8.82
C VAL A 30 0.48 2.85 10.02
N ALA A 31 0.90 3.14 11.24
CA ALA A 31 0.05 2.95 12.41
C ALA A 31 -1.27 3.71 12.22
N HIS A 32 -2.39 3.06 12.46
CA HIS A 32 -3.71 3.63 12.19
C HIS A 32 -4.72 3.27 13.26
N TYR A 33 -5.74 4.11 13.41
CA TYR A 33 -6.84 3.84 14.31
C TYR A 33 -7.88 2.95 13.62
N ASP A 34 -8.16 1.81 14.24
CA ASP A 34 -9.20 0.89 13.82
C ASP A 34 -10.47 1.18 14.62
N PHE A 35 -11.44 1.79 13.97
CA PHE A 35 -12.71 2.16 14.53
C PHE A 35 -13.50 0.97 15.11
N TRP A 36 -13.48 -0.18 14.42
CA TRP A 36 -14.25 -1.36 14.83
C TRP A 36 -13.79 -1.96 16.15
N THR A 37 -12.47 -2.00 16.35
CA THR A 37 -11.89 -2.56 17.59
C THR A 37 -11.54 -1.47 18.61
N ASN A 38 -11.72 -0.19 18.27
CA ASN A 38 -11.35 0.96 19.11
C ASN A 38 -9.87 0.90 19.55
N LYS A 39 -8.96 0.60 18.62
CA LYS A 39 -7.53 0.41 18.90
C LYS A 39 -6.65 1.00 17.81
N VAL A 40 -5.47 1.43 18.21
CA VAL A 40 -4.40 1.71 17.25
C VAL A 40 -3.79 0.37 16.80
N ARG A 41 -3.75 0.16 15.49
CA ARG A 41 -3.22 -1.05 14.84
C ARG A 41 -1.88 -0.75 14.18
N LYS A 42 -1.09 -1.79 13.98
CA LYS A 42 0.16 -1.71 13.18
C LYS A 42 -0.15 -1.45 11.72
N SER A 43 0.87 -1.06 10.97
CA SER A 43 0.78 -1.07 9.51
C SER A 43 0.23 -2.41 9.00
N ILE A 44 -0.64 -2.35 7.98
CA ILE A 44 -1.24 -3.53 7.36
C ILE A 44 -0.21 -4.52 6.82
N LEU A 45 1.01 -4.06 6.47
CA LEU A 45 2.11 -4.95 6.07
C LEU A 45 2.53 -5.92 7.17
N PHE A 46 2.56 -5.46 8.42
CA PHE A 46 2.89 -6.33 9.57
C PHE A 46 1.77 -7.31 9.86
N ASP A 47 0.52 -6.87 9.77
CA ASP A 47 -0.65 -7.69 10.08
C ASP A 47 -0.94 -8.71 8.96
N SER A 48 -0.79 -8.32 7.69
CA SER A 48 -1.09 -9.17 6.53
C SER A 48 0.05 -10.10 6.13
N LYS A 49 1.28 -9.83 6.56
CA LYS A 49 2.49 -10.53 6.10
C LYS A 49 2.70 -10.47 4.58
N ALA A 50 2.19 -9.43 3.93
CA ALA A 50 2.54 -9.12 2.55
C ALA A 50 3.98 -8.59 2.48
N ASP A 51 4.59 -8.64 1.31
CA ASP A 51 6.00 -8.24 1.14
C ASP A 51 6.11 -6.75 0.82
N VAL A 52 5.23 -6.24 -0.04
CA VAL A 52 5.22 -4.86 -0.50
C VAL A 52 3.80 -4.32 -0.50
N LEU A 53 3.67 -3.03 -0.21
CA LEU A 53 2.43 -2.28 -0.34
C LEU A 53 2.64 -1.16 -1.35
N VAL A 54 1.75 -1.05 -2.34
CA VAL A 54 1.72 0.05 -3.30
C VAL A 54 0.59 0.99 -2.92
N TYR A 55 0.85 2.30 -2.86
CA TYR A 55 -0.13 3.28 -2.40
C TYR A 55 -0.26 4.48 -3.36
N GLY A 56 -1.34 5.22 -3.20
CA GLY A 56 -1.65 6.36 -4.05
C GLY A 56 -2.04 5.94 -5.47
N MET A 57 -1.64 6.74 -6.45
CA MET A 57 -1.77 6.42 -7.87
C MET A 57 -0.64 5.46 -8.25
N ALA A 58 -0.97 4.20 -8.35
CA ALA A 58 -0.01 3.10 -8.34
C ALA A 58 0.39 2.61 -9.74
N GLU A 59 -0.15 3.20 -10.80
CA GLU A 59 -0.01 2.74 -12.18
C GLU A 59 1.45 2.62 -12.62
N LYS A 60 2.28 3.62 -12.31
CA LYS A 60 3.73 3.58 -12.59
C LYS A 60 4.44 2.63 -11.64
N SER A 61 4.22 2.80 -10.34
CA SER A 61 4.90 2.03 -9.30
C SER A 61 4.68 0.53 -9.44
N ILE A 62 3.47 0.08 -9.85
CA ILE A 62 3.21 -1.36 -10.01
C ILE A 62 3.94 -1.94 -11.22
N ILE A 63 4.11 -1.17 -12.29
CA ILE A 63 4.85 -1.60 -13.48
C ILE A 63 6.34 -1.72 -13.12
N GLU A 64 6.93 -0.68 -12.53
CA GLU A 64 8.33 -0.67 -12.11
C GLU A 64 8.63 -1.80 -11.11
N LEU A 65 7.75 -1.97 -10.12
CA LEU A 65 7.87 -3.04 -9.13
C LEU A 65 7.83 -4.43 -9.77
N THR A 66 6.91 -4.64 -10.70
CA THR A 66 6.79 -5.94 -11.40
C THR A 66 8.03 -6.24 -12.22
N GLN A 67 8.54 -5.24 -12.95
CA GLN A 67 9.77 -5.38 -13.74
C GLN A 67 11.00 -5.66 -12.86
N ALA A 68 11.14 -4.96 -11.73
CA ALA A 68 12.23 -5.20 -10.78
C ALA A 68 12.17 -6.61 -10.20
N ILE A 69 10.98 -7.09 -9.81
CA ILE A 69 10.78 -8.45 -9.29
C ILE A 69 11.12 -9.50 -10.36
N GLU A 70 10.68 -9.31 -11.61
CA GLU A 70 10.96 -10.21 -12.73
C GLU A 70 12.47 -10.33 -13.00
N LYS A 71 13.15 -9.18 -12.99
CA LYS A 71 14.62 -9.11 -13.20
C LYS A 71 15.42 -9.47 -11.97
N LYS A 72 14.79 -9.68 -10.81
CA LYS A 72 15.43 -9.90 -9.49
C LYS A 72 16.32 -8.73 -9.07
N GLU A 73 15.93 -7.52 -9.42
CA GLU A 73 16.57 -6.27 -9.02
C GLU A 73 16.02 -5.76 -7.67
N ASP A 74 16.76 -4.87 -7.01
CA ASP A 74 16.28 -4.25 -5.78
C ASP A 74 15.21 -3.19 -6.08
N TYR A 75 14.02 -3.38 -5.55
CA TYR A 75 12.88 -2.49 -5.73
C TYR A 75 12.73 -1.42 -4.63
N ARG A 76 13.62 -1.40 -3.63
CA ARG A 76 13.45 -0.55 -2.43
C ARG A 76 13.56 0.95 -2.71
N SER A 77 14.03 1.35 -3.87
CA SER A 77 14.10 2.75 -4.31
C SER A 77 12.88 3.22 -5.08
N ILE A 78 11.94 2.33 -5.43
CA ILE A 78 10.76 2.67 -6.22
C ILE A 78 9.84 3.58 -5.39
N GLN A 79 9.37 4.67 -6.00
CA GLN A 79 8.40 5.58 -5.39
C GLN A 79 7.01 4.93 -5.26
N GLY A 80 6.20 5.43 -4.32
CA GLY A 80 4.82 4.95 -4.12
C GLY A 80 4.70 3.57 -3.48
N ILE A 81 5.78 3.04 -2.89
CA ILE A 81 5.74 1.75 -2.19
C ILE A 81 6.06 1.87 -0.69
N CYS A 82 5.60 0.86 0.04
CA CYS A 82 6.04 0.61 1.41
C CYS A 82 6.57 -0.82 1.53
N TYR A 83 7.59 -1.00 2.35
CA TYR A 83 8.18 -2.31 2.65
C TYR A 83 8.67 -2.37 4.10
N ILE A 84 9.07 -3.56 4.57
CA ILE A 84 9.60 -3.76 5.91
C ILE A 84 11.11 -3.90 5.86
N SER A 85 11.81 -3.15 6.73
CA SER A 85 13.27 -3.20 6.90
C SER A 85 13.66 -3.52 8.33
N LYS A 86 14.89 -3.97 8.54
CA LYS A 86 15.50 -4.11 9.88
C LYS A 86 15.99 -2.77 10.40
N GLU A 87 16.44 -1.90 9.51
CA GLU A 87 17.02 -0.59 9.82
C GLU A 87 16.17 0.52 9.20
N PRO A 88 16.16 1.73 9.78
CA PRO A 88 15.59 2.90 9.14
C PRO A 88 16.38 3.27 7.88
N VAL A 89 15.81 4.11 7.05
CA VAL A 89 16.49 4.70 5.88
C VAL A 89 16.97 6.08 6.28
N GLU A 90 18.24 6.37 5.98
CA GLU A 90 18.84 7.69 6.20
C GLU A 90 18.07 8.77 5.41
N ASP A 91 17.99 9.98 5.98
CA ASP A 91 17.24 11.13 5.43
C ASP A 91 15.71 10.99 5.36
N PHE A 92 15.15 9.85 5.77
CA PHE A 92 13.69 9.70 5.90
C PHE A 92 13.21 10.29 7.23
N ILE A 93 12.00 10.82 7.24
CA ILE A 93 11.38 11.34 8.46
C ILE A 93 10.96 10.17 9.34
N GLU A 94 11.49 10.12 10.56
CA GLU A 94 11.06 9.12 11.53
C GLU A 94 9.76 9.55 12.21
N LEU A 95 8.72 8.77 11.99
CA LEU A 95 7.43 8.92 12.67
C LEU A 95 7.50 8.38 14.10
N PRO A 96 6.71 8.92 15.05
CA PRO A 96 6.49 8.27 16.33
C PRO A 96 6.23 6.78 16.16
N SER A 97 6.93 5.96 16.96
CA SER A 97 6.82 4.50 16.85
C SER A 97 5.39 4.02 17.10
N PHE A 98 5.05 2.83 16.60
CA PHE A 98 3.76 2.20 16.85
C PHE A 98 3.43 2.16 18.35
N ASP A 99 4.39 1.81 19.21
CA ASP A 99 4.16 1.72 20.65
C ASP A 99 3.85 3.08 21.28
N LYS A 100 4.52 4.15 20.84
CA LYS A 100 4.19 5.52 21.25
C LYS A 100 2.79 5.90 20.81
N CYS A 101 2.47 5.71 19.53
CA CYS A 101 1.14 6.02 18.99
C CYS A 101 0.02 5.24 19.68
N LYS A 102 0.27 3.99 20.08
CA LYS A 102 -0.71 3.14 20.76
C LYS A 102 -1.01 3.61 22.19
N ASN A 103 0.01 4.12 22.88
CA ASN A 103 -0.08 4.44 24.31
C ASN A 103 -0.35 5.93 24.57
N ASP A 104 -0.10 6.81 23.63
CA ASP A 104 -0.25 8.25 23.76
C ASP A 104 -0.99 8.85 22.56
N LYS A 105 -2.13 9.50 22.83
CA LYS A 105 -2.95 10.17 21.81
C LYS A 105 -2.23 11.35 21.15
N LEU A 106 -1.39 12.08 21.87
CA LEU A 106 -0.64 13.22 21.33
C LEU A 106 0.43 12.72 20.36
N GLU A 107 1.10 11.62 20.67
CA GLU A 107 2.05 10.98 19.76
C GLU A 107 1.35 10.43 18.50
N PHE A 108 0.13 9.89 18.63
CA PHE A 108 -0.66 9.50 17.48
C PHE A 108 -1.04 10.69 16.60
N ILE A 109 -1.45 11.82 17.19
CA ILE A 109 -1.76 13.07 16.47
C ILE A 109 -0.51 13.60 15.78
N ASN A 110 0.63 13.63 16.47
CA ASN A 110 1.90 14.06 15.89
C ASN A 110 2.32 13.19 14.69
N MET A 111 2.23 11.87 14.84
CA MET A 111 2.45 10.93 13.74
C MET A 111 1.53 11.24 12.54
N PHE A 112 0.25 11.47 12.78
CA PHE A 112 -0.71 11.76 11.73
C PHE A 112 -0.38 13.08 11.00
N HIS A 113 0.01 14.13 11.71
CA HIS A 113 0.43 15.39 11.09
C HIS A 113 1.68 15.24 10.24
N LEU A 114 2.71 14.55 10.74
CA LEU A 114 3.93 14.27 9.97
C LEU A 114 3.60 13.48 8.71
N PHE A 115 2.79 12.44 8.85
CA PHE A 115 2.32 11.63 7.74
C PHE A 115 1.51 12.43 6.72
N TYR A 116 0.54 13.23 7.17
CA TYR A 116 -0.33 14.02 6.32
C TYR A 116 0.45 15.08 5.52
N ASN A 117 1.40 15.74 6.15
CA ASN A 117 2.22 16.78 5.52
C ASN A 117 3.26 16.22 4.52
N ASN A 118 3.40 14.91 4.44
CA ASN A 118 4.34 14.23 3.52
C ASN A 118 3.60 13.30 2.54
N ASN A 119 2.53 13.81 1.92
CA ASN A 119 1.77 13.10 0.89
C ASN A 119 1.81 13.78 -0.49
N GLU A 120 2.46 14.95 -0.60
CA GLU A 120 2.58 15.68 -1.84
C GLU A 120 3.77 15.13 -2.67
N PRO A 121 3.56 14.60 -3.90
CA PRO A 121 4.63 13.96 -4.68
C PRO A 121 5.89 14.79 -4.88
N LEU A 122 5.74 16.10 -5.09
CA LEU A 122 6.88 16.98 -5.44
C LEU A 122 7.72 17.41 -4.24
N THR A 123 7.19 17.36 -3.03
CA THR A 123 7.85 17.93 -1.83
C THR A 123 8.04 16.94 -0.69
N SER A 124 7.37 15.78 -0.76
CA SER A 124 7.40 14.79 0.31
C SER A 124 8.75 14.09 0.41
N LYS A 125 9.14 13.81 1.64
CA LYS A 125 10.22 12.89 1.96
C LYS A 125 9.68 11.50 2.20
N GLY A 126 10.57 10.51 2.17
CA GLY A 126 10.25 9.19 2.67
C GLY A 126 10.00 9.22 4.18
N LEU A 127 9.21 8.26 4.65
CA LEU A 127 8.85 8.10 6.05
C LEU A 127 9.31 6.75 6.57
N CYS A 128 9.74 6.68 7.82
CA CYS A 128 9.97 5.42 8.50
C CYS A 128 9.26 5.39 9.84
N GLN A 129 8.70 4.24 10.20
CA GLN A 129 8.01 4.05 11.48
C GLN A 129 8.44 2.75 12.13
N LYS A 130 8.91 2.83 13.36
CA LYS A 130 9.31 1.65 14.11
C LYS A 130 8.10 0.85 14.59
N HIS A 131 8.11 -0.45 14.30
CA HIS A 131 7.14 -1.46 14.75
C HIS A 131 7.89 -2.61 15.40
N ASP A 132 7.87 -2.70 16.71
CA ASP A 132 8.68 -3.66 17.50
C ASP A 132 10.19 -3.54 17.17
N SER A 133 10.79 -4.57 16.59
CA SER A 133 12.20 -4.63 16.19
C SER A 133 12.49 -4.28 14.73
N ARG A 134 11.47 -3.88 13.95
CA ARG A 134 11.58 -3.60 12.52
C ARG A 134 10.95 -2.25 12.19
N TYR A 135 11.22 -1.77 10.99
CA TYR A 135 10.70 -0.52 10.48
C TYR A 135 9.78 -0.77 9.29
N LEU A 136 8.65 -0.09 9.29
CA LEU A 136 7.96 0.23 8.06
C LEU A 136 8.75 1.33 7.35
N ILE A 137 9.06 1.13 6.09
CA ILE A 137 9.61 2.16 5.21
C ILE A 137 8.53 2.53 4.21
N GLN A 138 8.23 3.81 4.10
CA GLN A 138 7.37 4.38 3.05
C GLN A 138 8.25 5.28 2.19
N ASN A 139 8.47 4.90 0.96
CA ASN A 139 9.14 5.78 -0.02
C ASN A 139 8.26 7.00 -0.31
N PRO A 140 8.82 8.08 -0.86
CA PRO A 140 8.03 9.21 -1.34
C PRO A 140 6.90 8.74 -2.28
N PRO A 141 5.78 9.48 -2.37
CA PRO A 141 4.73 9.19 -3.32
C PRO A 141 5.26 9.12 -4.76
N SER A 142 4.60 8.36 -5.61
CA SER A 142 4.88 8.38 -7.05
C SER A 142 4.58 9.77 -7.63
N ASP A 143 5.39 10.20 -8.59
CA ASP A 143 5.16 11.46 -9.31
C ASP A 143 3.79 11.46 -10.01
N TYR A 144 3.28 12.65 -10.29
CA TYR A 144 2.07 12.80 -11.09
C TYR A 144 2.23 12.15 -12.46
N MET A 145 1.17 11.53 -12.92
CA MET A 145 1.11 10.97 -14.27
C MET A 145 0.98 12.11 -15.29
N LYS A 146 1.68 11.99 -16.40
CA LYS A 146 1.50 12.85 -17.56
C LYS A 146 0.21 12.49 -18.30
N GLU A 147 -0.29 13.41 -19.12
CA GLU A 147 -1.51 13.20 -19.89
C GLU A 147 -1.45 11.93 -20.74
N GLU A 148 -0.33 11.72 -21.46
CA GLU A 148 -0.14 10.55 -22.30
C GLU A 148 -0.12 9.22 -21.50
N GLU A 149 0.37 9.27 -20.26
CA GLU A 149 0.39 8.11 -19.37
C GLU A 149 -1.02 7.76 -18.87
N ILE A 150 -1.83 8.81 -18.57
CA ILE A 150 -3.23 8.66 -18.19
C ILE A 150 -4.03 8.10 -19.36
N ASP A 151 -3.86 8.68 -20.55
CA ASP A 151 -4.52 8.22 -21.77
C ASP A 151 -4.20 6.75 -22.06
N ALA A 152 -2.93 6.35 -21.93
CA ALA A 152 -2.54 4.95 -22.09
C ALA A 152 -3.24 4.00 -21.13
N VAL A 153 -3.52 4.43 -19.89
CA VAL A 153 -4.29 3.64 -18.92
C VAL A 153 -5.75 3.53 -19.33
N TYR A 154 -6.36 4.64 -19.81
CA TYR A 154 -7.75 4.65 -20.26
C TYR A 154 -7.95 3.89 -21.58
N ASP A 155 -6.94 3.82 -22.44
CA ASP A 155 -6.96 3.08 -23.70
C ASP A 155 -6.82 1.55 -23.51
N LEU A 156 -6.55 1.08 -22.29
CA LEU A 156 -6.56 -0.35 -22.01
C LEU A 156 -7.94 -0.96 -22.34
N LYS A 157 -7.92 -2.12 -22.99
CA LYS A 157 -9.15 -2.83 -23.42
C LYS A 157 -9.85 -3.45 -22.22
N TYR A 158 -10.54 -2.63 -21.46
CA TYR A 158 -11.39 -3.10 -20.37
C TYR A 158 -12.70 -3.67 -20.92
N GLU A 159 -13.05 -4.87 -20.50
CA GLU A 159 -14.36 -5.51 -20.85
C GLU A 159 -15.55 -4.72 -20.27
N ARG A 160 -15.40 -4.06 -19.15
CA ARG A 160 -16.44 -3.29 -18.42
C ARG A 160 -17.73 -4.09 -18.22
N ASP A 161 -17.60 -5.39 -18.05
CA ASP A 161 -18.71 -6.34 -17.95
C ASP A 161 -18.36 -7.44 -16.93
N VAL A 162 -19.37 -8.22 -16.58
CA VAL A 162 -19.19 -9.39 -15.70
C VAL A 162 -18.38 -10.45 -16.43
N HIS A 163 -17.41 -11.03 -15.72
CA HIS A 163 -16.65 -12.16 -16.26
C HIS A 163 -17.60 -13.26 -16.79
N PRO A 164 -17.34 -13.84 -17.97
CA PRO A 164 -18.24 -14.82 -18.61
C PRO A 164 -18.66 -15.99 -17.72
N TYR A 165 -17.79 -16.41 -16.80
CA TYR A 165 -18.08 -17.46 -15.82
C TYR A 165 -19.27 -17.12 -14.93
N TYR A 166 -19.45 -15.85 -14.55
CA TYR A 166 -20.50 -15.39 -13.65
C TYR A 166 -21.78 -14.94 -14.37
N LYS A 167 -21.73 -14.68 -15.68
CA LYS A 167 -22.91 -14.26 -16.47
C LYS A 167 -24.10 -15.22 -16.32
N LYS A 168 -23.84 -16.51 -16.12
CA LYS A 168 -24.87 -17.55 -15.93
C LYS A 168 -25.45 -17.57 -14.51
N GLN A 169 -24.89 -16.84 -13.57
CA GLN A 169 -25.29 -16.86 -12.15
C GLN A 169 -26.21 -15.69 -11.77
N GLY A 170 -26.53 -14.82 -12.72
CA GLY A 170 -27.41 -13.67 -12.54
C GLY A 170 -26.74 -12.35 -12.90
N GLU A 171 -27.52 -11.27 -12.77
CA GLU A 171 -27.06 -9.91 -13.09
C GLU A 171 -26.46 -9.20 -11.88
N VAL A 172 -25.40 -8.42 -12.10
CA VAL A 172 -24.81 -7.55 -11.09
C VAL A 172 -25.45 -6.17 -11.18
N LYS A 173 -26.36 -5.85 -10.26
CA LYS A 173 -27.09 -4.57 -10.25
C LYS A 173 -26.20 -3.34 -10.33
N ALA A 174 -25.02 -3.37 -9.72
CA ALA A 174 -24.07 -2.26 -9.77
C ALA A 174 -23.63 -1.91 -11.20
N LEU A 175 -23.51 -2.89 -12.09
CA LEU A 175 -23.13 -2.66 -13.50
C LEU A 175 -24.27 -2.10 -14.35
N GLN A 176 -25.51 -2.15 -13.87
CA GLN A 176 -26.67 -1.55 -14.57
C GLN A 176 -26.77 -0.04 -14.28
N THR A 177 -26.18 0.44 -13.20
CA THR A 177 -26.29 1.82 -12.73
C THR A 177 -25.02 2.65 -12.93
N ILE A 178 -23.88 2.00 -13.20
CA ILE A 178 -22.60 2.66 -13.46
C ILE A 178 -22.28 2.45 -14.95
N GLN A 179 -22.57 3.46 -15.74
CA GLN A 179 -22.15 3.55 -17.16
C GLN A 179 -20.94 4.44 -17.27
#